data_99402b8c57ba0a290306ee16ebc319c8
#
_entry.id   99402b8c57ba0a290306ee16ebc319c8
#
_cell.length_a   1.000
_cell.length_b   1.000
_cell.length_c   1.000
_cell.angle_alpha   90.00
_cell.angle_beta   90.00
_cell.angle_gamma   90.00
#
_symmetry.space_group_name_H-M   'P 1'
#
loop_
_entity.id
_entity.type
_entity.pdbx_description
1 polymer ?
#
loop_
_entity_poly.entity_id
_entity_poly.type
_entity_poly.pdbx_seq_one_letter_code
_entity_poly.pdbx_strand_id
1 'polypeptide(L)'
;VTMLESLLLEPEWIHDFCTLVTKKNIEHFELLFNEVGLPDGLHIYEDLGYTAAPFASPACHREMVLPYHKKLFGFFKDHNLPVIMHTCGDFRPHVDSIIEAGVDCIQAMEAKTGMDVVKMAETYKDKLCFMGNIDIRELESGNRDRIKAECLGKLEGMKALRAPYVYMSDHSIPPSVKVADYEYMQELFWENCKY
;
A
#
# COMPACT_ATOMS: atom_id res chain seq x y z
N VAL A 1 -19.57 10.38 -1.97
CA VAL A 1 -20.01 11.53 -1.16
C VAL A 1 -20.75 11.02 0.06
N THR A 2 -21.85 10.28 -0.07
CA THR A 2 -22.67 9.81 1.06
C THR A 2 -21.88 9.05 2.14
N MET A 3 -21.02 8.11 1.76
CA MET A 3 -20.20 7.35 2.72
C MET A 3 -19.29 8.25 3.55
N LEU A 4 -18.60 9.22 2.92
CA LEU A 4 -17.72 10.14 3.63
C LEU A 4 -18.49 11.09 4.56
N GLU A 5 -19.66 11.53 4.15
CA GLU A 5 -20.54 12.34 5.00
C GLU A 5 -21.04 11.52 6.21
N SER A 6 -21.37 10.26 5.99
CA SER A 6 -21.85 9.36 7.05
C SER A 6 -20.82 9.08 8.14
N LEU A 7 -19.52 9.17 7.85
CA LEU A 7 -18.47 9.09 8.88
C LEU A 7 -18.66 10.12 10.01
N LEU A 8 -19.27 11.26 9.69
CA LEU A 8 -19.51 12.35 10.64
C LEU A 8 -20.96 12.46 11.08
N LEU A 9 -21.92 12.16 10.18
CA LEU A 9 -23.34 12.38 10.41
C LEU A 9 -24.07 11.15 10.96
N GLU A 10 -23.57 9.96 10.65
CA GLU A 10 -24.20 8.68 11.01
C GLU A 10 -23.18 7.67 11.56
N PRO A 11 -22.40 8.03 12.61
CA PRO A 11 -21.32 7.19 13.10
C PRO A 11 -21.77 5.80 13.55
N GLU A 12 -22.94 5.69 14.19
CA GLU A 12 -23.50 4.40 14.61
C GLU A 12 -23.76 3.48 13.41
N TRP A 13 -24.30 4.02 12.31
CA TRP A 13 -24.51 3.26 11.08
C TRP A 13 -23.19 2.78 10.47
N ILE A 14 -22.16 3.62 10.49
CA ILE A 14 -20.82 3.24 10.01
C ILE A 14 -20.23 2.12 10.86
N HIS A 15 -20.36 2.20 12.19
CA HIS A 15 -19.89 1.14 13.09
C HIS A 15 -20.62 -0.19 12.86
N ASP A 16 -21.92 -0.17 12.66
CA ASP A 16 -22.73 -1.35 12.34
C ASP A 16 -22.30 -1.95 10.99
N PHE A 17 -22.16 -1.11 9.97
CA PHE A 17 -21.70 -1.51 8.64
C PHE A 17 -20.31 -2.14 8.69
N CYS A 18 -19.34 -1.48 9.29
CA CYS A 18 -17.95 -1.99 9.40
C CYS A 18 -17.90 -3.28 10.24
N THR A 19 -18.70 -3.38 11.30
CA THR A 19 -18.82 -4.61 12.10
C THR A 19 -19.32 -5.77 11.25
N LEU A 20 -20.39 -5.56 10.48
CA LEU A 20 -20.96 -6.59 9.62
C LEU A 20 -19.96 -7.02 8.52
N VAL A 21 -19.36 -6.05 7.83
CA VAL A 21 -18.42 -6.32 6.74
C VAL A 21 -17.18 -7.06 7.26
N THR A 22 -16.60 -6.61 8.37
CA THR A 22 -15.44 -7.28 8.99
C THR A 22 -15.77 -8.71 9.39
N LYS A 23 -16.92 -8.93 10.04
CA LYS A 23 -17.39 -10.27 10.41
C LYS A 23 -17.54 -11.17 9.19
N LYS A 24 -18.17 -10.66 8.13
CA LYS A 24 -18.41 -11.44 6.89
C LYS A 24 -17.11 -11.77 6.17
N ASN A 25 -16.15 -10.85 6.14
CA ASN A 25 -14.83 -11.12 5.57
C ASN A 25 -14.11 -12.23 6.35
N ILE A 26 -14.10 -12.16 7.68
CA ILE A 26 -13.48 -13.21 8.51
C ILE A 26 -14.14 -14.57 8.26
N GLU A 27 -15.48 -14.66 8.35
CA GLU A 27 -16.23 -15.89 8.07
C GLU A 27 -15.90 -16.46 6.68
N HIS A 28 -15.75 -15.59 5.67
CA HIS A 28 -15.40 -16.01 4.31
C HIS A 28 -13.99 -16.56 4.22
N PHE A 29 -13.01 -15.89 4.85
CA PHE A 29 -11.62 -16.35 4.87
C PHE A 29 -11.46 -17.64 5.69
N GLU A 30 -12.17 -17.79 6.80
CA GLU A 30 -12.20 -19.06 7.57
C GLU A 30 -12.68 -20.22 6.70
N LEU A 31 -13.77 -20.02 5.95
CA LEU A 31 -14.26 -21.03 5.01
C LEU A 31 -13.22 -21.37 3.95
N LEU A 32 -12.64 -20.33 3.32
CA LEU A 32 -11.64 -20.49 2.28
C LEU A 32 -10.41 -21.25 2.79
N PHE A 33 -9.89 -20.88 3.95
CA PHE A 33 -8.72 -21.54 4.56
C PHE A 33 -8.99 -23.01 4.90
N ASN A 34 -10.21 -23.33 5.33
CA ASN A 34 -10.61 -24.70 5.62
C ASN A 34 -10.75 -25.55 4.36
N GLU A 35 -11.20 -24.98 3.23
CA GLU A 35 -11.44 -25.72 1.99
C GLU A 35 -10.19 -25.87 1.11
N VAL A 36 -9.35 -24.83 1.02
CA VAL A 36 -8.22 -24.80 0.07
C VAL A 36 -6.85 -24.63 0.75
N GLY A 37 -6.82 -24.43 2.06
CA GLY A 37 -5.59 -24.20 2.83
C GLY A 37 -5.21 -22.71 2.91
N LEU A 38 -4.12 -22.45 3.66
CA LEU A 38 -3.62 -21.09 3.87
C LEU A 38 -2.82 -20.61 2.65
N PRO A 39 -2.99 -19.34 2.22
CA PRO A 39 -2.11 -18.71 1.23
C PRO A 39 -0.76 -18.32 1.87
N ASP A 40 0.17 -17.83 1.06
CA ASP A 40 1.46 -17.28 1.54
C ASP A 40 1.31 -15.89 2.20
N GLY A 41 0.22 -15.18 1.96
CA GLY A 41 -0.09 -13.87 2.50
C GLY A 41 -1.35 -13.27 1.90
N LEU A 42 -1.74 -12.09 2.37
CA LEU A 42 -2.94 -11.39 1.91
C LEU A 42 -2.58 -10.07 1.25
N HIS A 43 -3.28 -9.73 0.18
CA HIS A 43 -3.24 -8.43 -0.46
C HIS A 43 -4.63 -7.77 -0.37
N ILE A 44 -4.73 -6.74 0.46
CA ILE A 44 -5.98 -6.04 0.77
C ILE A 44 -5.99 -4.69 0.06
N TYR A 45 -7.10 -4.36 -0.59
CA TYR A 45 -7.31 -3.07 -1.24
C TYR A 45 -8.12 -2.17 -0.33
N GLU A 46 -7.56 -0.99 0.01
CA GLU A 46 -8.17 -0.01 0.91
C GLU A 46 -7.65 1.39 0.57
N ASP A 47 -8.38 2.14 -0.25
CA ASP A 47 -7.99 3.51 -0.58
C ASP A 47 -8.30 4.47 0.56
N LEU A 48 -7.26 4.96 1.23
CA LEU A 48 -7.38 5.91 2.35
C LEU A 48 -7.33 7.38 1.92
N GLY A 49 -6.97 7.65 0.68
CA GLY A 49 -6.78 9.02 0.21
C GLY A 49 -6.97 9.21 -1.28
N TYR A 50 -6.86 10.46 -1.67
CA TYR A 50 -6.76 10.90 -3.06
C TYR A 50 -5.45 11.71 -3.23
N THR A 51 -5.17 12.18 -4.43
CA THR A 51 -3.87 12.79 -4.76
C THR A 51 -3.40 13.88 -3.77
N ALA A 52 -4.33 14.68 -3.23
CA ALA A 52 -3.98 15.86 -2.43
C ALA A 52 -4.08 15.65 -0.90
N ALA A 53 -4.87 14.66 -0.45
CA ALA A 53 -5.13 14.44 0.98
C ALA A 53 -5.78 13.08 1.25
N PRO A 54 -5.78 12.60 2.51
CA PRO A 54 -6.60 11.48 2.91
C PRO A 54 -8.11 11.81 2.85
N PHE A 55 -8.95 10.79 2.71
CA PHE A 55 -10.42 10.95 2.70
C PHE A 55 -10.99 11.33 4.07
N ALA A 56 -10.34 10.88 5.14
CA ALA A 56 -10.73 11.17 6.51
C ALA A 56 -9.55 11.72 7.30
N SER A 57 -9.82 12.53 8.33
CA SER A 57 -8.77 12.95 9.26
C SER A 57 -8.19 11.75 10.02
N PRO A 58 -6.93 11.83 10.51
CA PRO A 58 -6.37 10.79 11.34
C PRO A 58 -7.23 10.42 12.56
N ALA A 59 -7.88 11.40 13.19
CA ALA A 59 -8.79 11.16 14.31
C ALA A 59 -10.02 10.37 13.89
N CYS A 60 -10.67 10.76 12.80
CA CYS A 60 -11.83 10.06 12.26
C CYS A 60 -11.46 8.63 11.81
N HIS A 61 -10.34 8.46 11.12
CA HIS A 61 -9.85 7.12 10.73
C HIS A 61 -9.59 6.23 11.97
N ARG A 62 -8.97 6.76 13.01
CA ARG A 62 -8.69 6.01 14.24
C ARG A 62 -9.97 5.57 14.97
N GLU A 63 -11.00 6.37 14.92
CA GLU A 63 -12.30 6.07 15.54
C GLU A 63 -13.13 5.12 14.69
N MET A 64 -13.28 5.42 13.39
CA MET A 64 -14.28 4.80 12.53
C MET A 64 -13.76 3.59 11.74
N VAL A 65 -12.45 3.47 11.49
CA VAL A 65 -11.88 2.48 10.57
C VAL A 65 -10.87 1.57 11.25
N LEU A 66 -9.90 2.12 11.98
CA LEU A 66 -8.81 1.39 12.60
C LEU A 66 -9.25 0.19 13.46
N PRO A 67 -10.32 0.24 14.28
CA PRO A 67 -10.74 -0.91 15.09
C PRO A 67 -11.09 -2.13 14.24
N TYR A 68 -11.66 -1.91 13.05
CA TYR A 68 -12.06 -2.95 12.12
C TYR A 68 -10.89 -3.51 11.34
N HIS A 69 -9.96 -2.65 10.92
CA HIS A 69 -8.68 -3.09 10.36
C HIS A 69 -7.89 -3.95 11.35
N LYS A 70 -7.77 -3.53 12.60
CA LYS A 70 -7.10 -4.32 13.65
C LYS A 70 -7.74 -5.70 13.82
N LYS A 71 -9.06 -5.78 13.78
CA LYS A 71 -9.77 -7.04 13.90
C LYS A 71 -9.56 -7.95 12.69
N LEU A 72 -9.66 -7.40 11.47
CA LEU A 72 -9.49 -8.16 10.24
C LEU A 72 -8.03 -8.61 10.05
N PHE A 73 -7.08 -7.68 10.19
CA PHE A 73 -5.67 -7.99 10.00
C PHE A 73 -5.13 -8.84 11.14
N GLY A 74 -5.62 -8.65 12.38
CA GLY A 74 -5.34 -9.52 13.52
C GLY A 74 -5.70 -10.97 13.24
N PHE A 75 -6.87 -11.22 12.64
CA PHE A 75 -7.26 -12.56 12.20
C PHE A 75 -6.22 -13.18 11.25
N PHE A 76 -5.69 -12.43 10.29
CA PHE A 76 -4.64 -12.95 9.40
C PHE A 76 -3.32 -13.17 10.12
N LYS A 77 -2.95 -12.29 11.04
CA LYS A 77 -1.74 -12.43 11.87
C LYS A 77 -1.80 -13.64 12.78
N ASP A 78 -2.98 -14.00 13.31
CA ASP A 78 -3.19 -15.22 14.11
C ASP A 78 -2.93 -16.50 13.30
N HIS A 79 -3.04 -16.42 11.98
CA HIS A 79 -2.68 -17.47 11.03
C HIS A 79 -1.22 -17.36 10.52
N ASN A 80 -0.40 -16.43 11.05
CA ASN A 80 0.96 -16.12 10.61
C ASN A 80 1.05 -15.67 9.15
N LEU A 81 0.01 -15.02 8.62
CA LEU A 81 -0.04 -14.52 7.25
C LEU A 81 0.41 -13.06 7.21
N PRO A 82 1.39 -12.71 6.36
CA PRO A 82 1.74 -11.32 6.12
C PRO A 82 0.61 -10.58 5.37
N VAL A 83 0.42 -9.31 5.72
CA VAL A 83 -0.60 -8.44 5.14
C VAL A 83 0.06 -7.36 4.30
N ILE A 84 -0.21 -7.37 2.99
CA ILE A 84 0.10 -6.29 2.08
C ILE A 84 -1.17 -5.44 1.93
N MET A 85 -1.07 -4.15 2.19
CA MET A 85 -2.19 -3.22 2.03
C MET A 85 -1.94 -2.31 0.84
N HIS A 86 -2.85 -2.33 -0.14
CA HIS A 86 -2.90 -1.32 -1.18
C HIS A 86 -3.64 -0.09 -0.69
N THR A 87 -3.07 1.08 -0.94
CA THR A 87 -3.80 2.35 -0.80
C THR A 87 -3.27 3.36 -1.81
N CYS A 88 -4.18 3.95 -2.57
CA CYS A 88 -3.89 5.09 -3.42
C CYS A 88 -3.91 6.41 -2.63
N GLY A 89 -3.44 7.46 -3.26
CA GLY A 89 -3.46 8.81 -2.71
C GLY A 89 -2.43 9.08 -1.62
N ASP A 90 -2.55 10.24 -0.99
CA ASP A 90 -1.68 10.63 0.12
C ASP A 90 -2.17 10.04 1.45
N PHE A 91 -1.59 8.95 1.87
CA PHE A 91 -1.90 8.28 3.13
C PHE A 91 -0.89 8.58 4.26
N ARG A 92 0.10 9.46 4.04
CA ARG A 92 1.14 9.77 5.04
C ARG A 92 0.59 10.06 6.45
N PRO A 93 -0.54 10.77 6.62
CA PRO A 93 -1.12 11.01 7.95
C PRO A 93 -1.64 9.76 8.66
N HIS A 94 -1.79 8.63 7.94
CA HIS A 94 -2.35 7.38 8.46
C HIS A 94 -1.30 6.29 8.71
N VAL A 95 -0.02 6.50 8.38
CA VAL A 95 1.03 5.46 8.44
C VAL A 95 1.12 4.79 9.81
N ASP A 96 1.08 5.56 10.89
CA ASP A 96 1.11 4.98 12.24
C ASP A 96 -0.12 4.11 12.52
N SER A 97 -1.29 4.48 12.03
CA SER A 97 -2.53 3.67 12.14
C SER A 97 -2.46 2.41 11.29
N ILE A 98 -1.86 2.48 10.09
CA ILE A 98 -1.64 1.35 9.21
C ILE A 98 -0.73 0.31 9.88
N ILE A 99 0.38 0.76 10.48
CA ILE A 99 1.30 -0.10 11.24
C ILE A 99 0.59 -0.69 12.46
N GLU A 100 -0.17 0.12 13.21
CA GLU A 100 -0.94 -0.32 14.38
C GLU A 100 -2.01 -1.37 14.02
N ALA A 101 -2.56 -1.30 12.81
CA ALA A 101 -3.52 -2.28 12.30
C ALA A 101 -2.90 -3.65 12.00
N GLY A 102 -1.56 -3.74 11.88
CA GLY A 102 -0.84 -4.98 11.62
C GLY A 102 -0.44 -5.20 10.16
N VAL A 103 -0.37 -4.13 9.36
CA VAL A 103 0.13 -4.19 7.97
C VAL A 103 1.64 -4.41 7.97
N ASP A 104 2.12 -5.35 7.17
CA ASP A 104 3.54 -5.66 7.00
C ASP A 104 4.16 -4.92 5.81
N CYS A 105 3.38 -4.71 4.76
CA CYS A 105 3.83 -4.05 3.54
C CYS A 105 2.76 -3.10 3.00
N ILE A 106 3.17 -1.89 2.61
CA ILE A 106 2.29 -0.89 2.00
C ILE A 106 2.59 -0.74 0.50
N GLN A 107 1.55 -0.71 -0.30
CA GLN A 107 1.55 -0.57 -1.77
C GLN A 107 0.43 0.44 -2.14
N ALA A 108 0.51 1.31 -3.11
CA ALA A 108 1.37 1.48 -4.26
C ALA A 108 2.41 2.60 -4.08
N MET A 109 2.25 3.50 -3.10
CA MET A 109 3.19 4.61 -2.87
C MET A 109 3.21 5.62 -4.03
N GLU A 110 2.04 6.16 -4.42
CA GLU A 110 1.91 7.03 -5.60
C GLU A 110 2.84 8.25 -5.57
N ALA A 111 3.84 8.28 -6.45
CA ALA A 111 4.83 9.36 -6.54
C ALA A 111 4.21 10.72 -6.88
N LYS A 112 3.12 10.73 -7.66
CA LYS A 112 2.38 11.97 -8.02
C LYS A 112 1.79 12.71 -6.82
N THR A 113 1.62 12.06 -5.67
CA THR A 113 1.15 12.68 -4.41
C THR A 113 2.28 13.37 -3.64
N GLY A 114 3.51 13.29 -4.14
CA GLY A 114 4.70 13.76 -3.44
C GLY A 114 5.25 12.75 -2.42
N MET A 115 4.75 11.51 -2.42
CA MET A 115 5.36 10.45 -1.63
C MET A 115 6.70 10.02 -2.23
N ASP A 116 7.66 9.79 -1.35
CA ASP A 116 9.00 9.32 -1.66
C ASP A 116 9.31 8.14 -0.76
N VAL A 117 9.49 6.97 -1.36
CA VAL A 117 9.72 5.71 -0.62
C VAL A 117 11.00 5.77 0.22
N VAL A 118 12.06 6.45 -0.26
CA VAL A 118 13.32 6.56 0.47
C VAL A 118 13.13 7.39 1.75
N LYS A 119 12.43 8.54 1.65
CA LYS A 119 12.10 9.37 2.82
C LYS A 119 11.18 8.66 3.80
N MET A 120 10.22 7.89 3.31
CA MET A 120 9.35 7.08 4.17
C MET A 120 10.15 6.00 4.90
N ALA A 121 11.07 5.35 4.20
CA ALA A 121 11.92 4.31 4.77
C ALA A 121 12.89 4.84 5.84
N GLU A 122 13.35 6.08 5.76
CA GLU A 122 14.16 6.70 6.82
C GLU A 122 13.48 6.61 8.20
N THR A 123 12.15 6.68 8.22
CA THR A 123 11.36 6.67 9.47
C THR A 123 10.80 5.29 9.81
N TYR A 124 10.36 4.51 8.81
CA TYR A 124 9.49 3.36 9.03
C TYR A 124 10.09 2.02 8.59
N LYS A 125 11.32 1.95 8.08
CA LYS A 125 11.93 0.72 7.54
C LYS A 125 11.96 -0.48 8.50
N ASP A 126 12.01 -0.21 9.80
CA ASP A 126 12.06 -1.27 10.83
C ASP A 126 10.66 -1.79 11.21
N LYS A 127 9.61 -1.20 10.64
CA LYS A 127 8.21 -1.51 10.96
C LYS A 127 7.39 -1.87 9.73
N LEU A 128 7.81 -1.46 8.52
CA LEU A 128 7.00 -1.54 7.32
C LEU A 128 7.87 -1.84 6.10
N CYS A 129 7.47 -2.79 5.29
CA CYS A 129 7.97 -2.98 3.93
C CYS A 129 7.26 -2.00 2.98
N PHE A 130 7.95 -1.57 1.95
CA PHE A 130 7.42 -0.66 0.93
C PHE A 130 7.37 -1.34 -0.42
N MET A 131 6.26 -1.19 -1.15
CA MET A 131 6.07 -1.77 -2.47
C MET A 131 5.59 -0.71 -3.44
N GLY A 132 6.37 -0.42 -4.51
CA GLY A 132 6.00 0.57 -5.51
C GLY A 132 6.88 1.81 -5.53
N ASN A 133 6.28 2.96 -5.82
CA ASN A 133 6.90 4.30 -5.89
C ASN A 133 7.83 4.55 -7.10
N ILE A 134 7.96 3.63 -8.07
CA ILE A 134 8.55 4.01 -9.36
C ILE A 134 7.50 4.81 -10.13
N ASP A 135 7.78 6.08 -10.34
CA ASP A 135 6.83 7.03 -10.94
C ASP A 135 6.46 6.62 -12.37
N ILE A 136 5.21 6.23 -12.56
CA ILE A 136 4.72 5.81 -13.86
C ILE A 136 4.85 6.89 -14.94
N ARG A 137 4.85 8.18 -14.56
CA ARG A 137 5.01 9.30 -15.49
C ARG A 137 6.41 9.33 -16.11
N GLU A 138 7.42 8.81 -15.41
CA GLU A 138 8.76 8.67 -15.95
C GLU A 138 8.82 7.58 -17.04
N LEU A 139 8.08 6.46 -16.85
CA LEU A 139 7.94 5.44 -17.88
C LEU A 139 7.14 5.97 -19.08
N GLU A 140 6.04 6.70 -18.85
CA GLU A 140 5.24 7.31 -19.92
C GLU A 140 6.03 8.32 -20.74
N SER A 141 7.03 8.96 -20.15
CA SER A 141 7.89 9.91 -20.87
C SER A 141 8.68 9.28 -22.02
N GLY A 142 8.94 7.98 -21.97
CA GLY A 142 9.79 7.25 -22.90
C GLY A 142 11.26 7.71 -22.92
N ASN A 143 11.65 8.53 -21.94
CA ASN A 143 13.01 9.05 -21.82
C ASN A 143 13.84 8.12 -20.94
N ARG A 144 14.77 7.39 -21.57
CA ARG A 144 15.62 6.39 -20.90
C ARG A 144 16.46 6.95 -19.75
N ASP A 145 16.95 8.17 -19.86
CA ASP A 145 17.74 8.79 -18.80
C ASP A 145 16.88 9.12 -17.57
N ARG A 146 15.66 9.59 -17.79
CA ARG A 146 14.68 9.84 -16.70
C ARG A 146 14.25 8.53 -16.05
N ILE A 147 13.90 7.52 -16.84
CA ILE A 147 13.53 6.19 -16.33
C ILE A 147 14.68 5.63 -15.48
N LYS A 148 15.92 5.70 -16.00
CA LYS A 148 17.10 5.22 -15.28
C LYS A 148 17.32 5.96 -13.96
N ALA A 149 17.23 7.28 -13.97
CA ALA A 149 17.42 8.10 -12.78
C ALA A 149 16.38 7.78 -11.70
N GLU A 150 15.11 7.64 -12.08
CA GLU A 150 14.02 7.26 -11.17
C GLU A 150 14.23 5.88 -10.57
N CYS A 151 14.47 4.88 -11.41
CA CYS A 151 14.63 3.50 -10.98
C CYS A 151 15.84 3.30 -10.08
N LEU A 152 17.01 3.79 -10.49
CA LEU A 152 18.22 3.63 -9.71
C LEU A 152 18.20 4.49 -8.44
N GLY A 153 17.65 5.69 -8.48
CA GLY A 153 17.51 6.54 -7.29
C GLY A 153 16.71 5.85 -6.17
N LYS A 154 15.61 5.18 -6.51
CA LYS A 154 14.83 4.39 -5.54
C LYS A 154 15.59 3.16 -5.05
N LEU A 155 16.14 2.36 -5.97
CA LEU A 155 16.89 1.15 -5.62
C LEU A 155 18.08 1.45 -4.73
N GLU A 156 18.92 2.39 -5.11
CA GLU A 156 20.12 2.76 -4.37
C GLU A 156 19.79 3.37 -3.00
N GLY A 157 18.76 4.24 -2.95
CA GLY A 157 18.28 4.83 -1.70
C GLY A 157 17.77 3.78 -0.71
N MET A 158 16.95 2.85 -1.17
CA MET A 158 16.42 1.78 -0.33
C MET A 158 17.50 0.81 0.13
N LYS A 159 18.48 0.47 -0.75
CA LYS A 159 19.64 -0.36 -0.39
C LYS A 159 20.54 0.32 0.63
N ALA A 160 20.83 1.60 0.46
CA ALA A 160 21.65 2.37 1.41
C ALA A 160 21.04 2.38 2.82
N LEU A 161 19.70 2.43 2.91
CA LEU A 161 18.95 2.35 4.17
C LEU A 161 18.82 0.92 4.70
N ARG A 162 19.13 -0.11 3.89
CA ARG A 162 18.80 -1.52 4.16
C ARG A 162 17.31 -1.70 4.47
N ALA A 163 16.47 -0.98 3.75
CA ALA A 163 15.03 -1.01 3.94
C ALA A 163 14.39 -2.15 3.13
N PRO A 164 13.39 -2.86 3.67
CA PRO A 164 12.65 -3.85 2.92
C PRO A 164 11.85 -3.17 1.80
N TYR A 165 12.06 -3.61 0.56
CA TYR A 165 11.49 -2.98 -0.62
C TYR A 165 11.11 -3.98 -1.71
N VAL A 166 9.90 -3.84 -2.22
CA VAL A 166 9.43 -4.56 -3.41
C VAL A 166 9.39 -3.58 -4.58
N TYR A 167 10.30 -3.79 -5.53
CA TYR A 167 10.44 -2.92 -6.69
C TYR A 167 9.27 -3.08 -7.65
N MET A 168 8.48 -2.04 -7.83
CA MET A 168 7.43 -1.94 -8.84
C MET A 168 7.03 -0.48 -9.10
N SER A 169 6.24 -0.26 -10.14
CA SER A 169 5.63 1.04 -10.43
C SER A 169 4.67 1.48 -9.31
N ASP A 170 4.47 2.77 -9.18
CA ASP A 170 3.54 3.37 -8.21
C ASP A 170 2.06 3.18 -8.57
N HIS A 171 1.79 2.67 -9.77
CA HIS A 171 0.45 2.41 -10.28
C HIS A 171 0.48 1.31 -11.34
N SER A 172 -0.69 0.86 -11.80
CA SER A 172 -0.83 -0.02 -12.96
C SER A 172 -0.17 0.59 -14.19
N ILE A 173 0.48 -0.24 -15.01
CA ILE A 173 1.14 0.19 -16.24
C ILE A 173 0.08 0.56 -17.28
N PRO A 174 -0.07 1.83 -17.69
CA PRO A 174 -1.06 2.23 -18.67
C PRO A 174 -0.60 1.89 -20.11
N PRO A 175 -1.54 1.83 -21.06
CA PRO A 175 -1.22 1.56 -22.47
C PRO A 175 -0.30 2.59 -23.15
N SER A 176 -0.13 3.76 -22.55
CA SER A 176 0.80 4.81 -23.00
C SER A 176 2.27 4.45 -22.77
N VAL A 177 2.58 3.56 -21.84
CA VAL A 177 3.93 3.04 -21.62
C VAL A 177 4.28 2.01 -22.69
N LYS A 178 5.39 2.22 -23.40
CA LYS A 178 5.88 1.25 -24.38
C LYS A 178 6.44 0.01 -23.66
N VAL A 179 6.20 -1.17 -24.21
CA VAL A 179 6.75 -2.43 -23.67
C VAL A 179 8.26 -2.35 -23.46
N ALA A 180 8.99 -1.78 -24.44
CA ALA A 180 10.44 -1.60 -24.35
C ALA A 180 10.90 -0.70 -23.18
N ASP A 181 10.06 0.24 -22.70
CA ASP A 181 10.39 1.08 -21.54
C ASP A 181 10.09 0.35 -20.24
N TYR A 182 9.06 -0.49 -20.21
CA TYR A 182 8.81 -1.40 -19.10
C TYR A 182 9.92 -2.48 -18.98
N GLU A 183 10.31 -3.10 -20.10
CA GLU A 183 11.41 -4.07 -20.12
C GLU A 183 12.70 -3.43 -19.60
N TYR A 184 13.01 -2.21 -19.99
CA TYR A 184 14.16 -1.49 -19.50
C TYR A 184 14.10 -1.22 -17.98
N MET A 185 12.93 -0.88 -17.45
CA MET A 185 12.75 -0.78 -15.99
C MET A 185 13.11 -2.10 -15.30
N GLN A 186 12.71 -3.25 -15.86
CA GLN A 186 13.05 -4.57 -15.33
C GLN A 186 14.54 -4.89 -15.47
N GLU A 187 15.18 -4.57 -16.60
CA GLU A 187 16.63 -4.74 -16.80
C GLU A 187 17.42 -3.99 -15.73
N LEU A 188 17.08 -2.73 -15.48
CA LEU A 188 17.72 -1.92 -14.43
C LEU A 188 17.59 -2.58 -13.05
N PHE A 189 16.46 -3.20 -12.74
CA PHE A 189 16.31 -3.95 -11.50
C PHE A 189 17.26 -5.15 -11.44
N TRP A 190 17.25 -6.01 -12.44
CA TRP A 190 18.05 -7.24 -12.43
C TRP A 190 19.56 -6.98 -12.40
N GLU A 191 20.00 -5.91 -13.03
CA GLU A 191 21.41 -5.48 -13.00
C GLU A 191 21.84 -4.93 -11.62
N ASN A 192 20.90 -4.35 -10.87
CA ASN A 192 21.19 -3.58 -9.67
C ASN A 192 20.54 -4.13 -8.37
N CYS A 193 19.76 -5.20 -8.40
CA CYS A 193 19.02 -5.71 -7.22
C CYS A 193 19.90 -6.40 -6.16
N LYS A 194 21.14 -6.79 -6.50
CA LYS A 194 22.03 -7.47 -5.55
C LYS A 194 22.63 -6.48 -4.53
N TYR A 195 22.67 -6.92 -3.28
CA TYR A 195 23.32 -6.19 -2.18
C TYR A 195 24.80 -6.46 -2.16
#